data_4eb1b2118c38ea1e6925d1ff5f9d8697
#
_entry.id   4eb1b2118c38ea1e6925d1ff5f9d8697
#
_cell.length_a   1.000
_cell.length_b   1.000
_cell.length_c   1.000
_cell.angle_alpha   90.00
_cell.angle_beta   90.00
_cell.angle_gamma   90.00
#
_symmetry.space_group_name_H-M   'P 1'
#
loop_
_entity.id
_entity.type
_entity.pdbx_description
1 polymer ?
#
loop_
_entity_poly.entity_id
_entity_poly.type
_entity_poly.pdbx_seq_one_letter_code
_entity_poly.pdbx_strand_id
1 'polypeptide(L)'
;MGNIIVSPPNEAAIISGCRGTRIIIGKCSFQFWIFETCKRLGLELMTISVESRSAETAKGVRISLSSTAQIKILTGHGAKVDLDKVELAAQHFLGYSRDEIQHAVHRTMEGHQRQVIGTLTVEELYKDRASFSTRVKELVDPDLQNMGFELVS
;
A
#
# COMPACT_ATOMS: atom_id res chain seq x y z
N MET A 1 33.82 -12.59 -4.66
CA MET A 1 33.34 -12.89 -3.29
C MET A 1 31.84 -12.73 -3.26
N GLY A 2 31.10 -13.74 -2.78
CA GLY A 2 29.66 -13.65 -2.59
C GLY A 2 29.34 -13.15 -1.18
N ASN A 3 28.22 -12.46 -1.04
CA ASN A 3 27.74 -11.99 0.26
C ASN A 3 26.48 -12.77 0.65
N ILE A 4 26.39 -13.16 1.92
CA ILE A 4 25.19 -13.82 2.45
C ILE A 4 24.21 -12.71 2.88
N ILE A 5 23.04 -12.68 2.26
CA ILE A 5 21.96 -11.78 2.64
C ILE A 5 20.96 -12.56 3.49
N VAL A 6 20.70 -12.02 4.67
CA VAL A 6 19.64 -12.49 5.57
C VAL A 6 18.49 -11.48 5.49
N SER A 7 17.31 -11.94 5.10
CA SER A 7 16.09 -11.12 5.11
C SER A 7 15.27 -11.47 6.35
N PRO A 8 14.94 -10.52 7.22
CA PRO A 8 13.99 -10.75 8.30
C PRO A 8 12.57 -11.00 7.73
N PRO A 9 11.66 -11.57 8.52
CA PRO A 9 10.31 -11.92 8.03
C PRO A 9 9.43 -10.72 7.68
N ASN A 10 9.77 -9.53 8.17
CA ASN A 10 9.06 -8.27 7.92
C ASN A 10 9.64 -7.45 6.73
N GLU A 11 10.63 -7.99 6.04
CA GLU A 11 11.21 -7.38 4.85
C GLU A 11 11.32 -8.38 3.71
N ALA A 12 11.02 -7.95 2.49
CA ALA A 12 11.33 -8.70 1.29
C ALA A 12 12.66 -8.21 0.71
N ALA A 13 13.63 -9.09 0.58
CA ALA A 13 14.85 -8.82 -0.17
C ALA A 13 14.64 -9.24 -1.63
N ILE A 14 14.73 -8.26 -2.53
CA ILE A 14 14.56 -8.46 -3.95
C ILE A 14 15.93 -8.39 -4.60
N ILE A 15 16.38 -9.52 -5.13
CA ILE A 15 17.64 -9.65 -5.82
C ILE A 15 17.37 -9.66 -7.32
N SER A 16 17.83 -8.63 -7.99
CA SER A 16 17.77 -8.48 -9.45
C SER A 16 19.14 -8.71 -10.08
N GLY A 17 19.22 -9.56 -11.08
CA GLY A 17 20.46 -9.84 -11.79
C GLY A 17 20.25 -10.54 -13.13
N CYS A 18 21.35 -10.98 -13.76
CA CYS A 18 21.33 -11.64 -15.08
C CYS A 18 20.52 -12.94 -15.14
N ARG A 19 20.18 -13.54 -14.00
CA ARG A 19 19.38 -14.77 -13.90
C ARG A 19 17.90 -14.53 -13.60
N GLY A 20 17.45 -13.27 -13.63
CA GLY A 20 16.08 -12.87 -13.29
C GLY A 20 15.97 -12.26 -11.90
N THR A 21 14.74 -11.94 -11.51
CA THR A 21 14.40 -11.38 -10.19
C THR A 21 14.04 -12.51 -9.22
N ARG A 22 14.63 -12.49 -8.03
CA ARG A 22 14.32 -13.42 -6.94
C ARG A 22 13.88 -12.66 -5.71
N ILE A 23 12.76 -13.07 -5.14
CA ILE A 23 12.19 -12.47 -3.91
C ILE A 23 12.47 -13.43 -2.75
N ILE A 24 13.04 -12.91 -1.69
CA ILE A 24 13.43 -13.68 -0.51
C ILE A 24 12.81 -13.02 0.71
N ILE A 25 12.01 -13.78 1.46
CA ILE A 25 11.36 -13.35 2.69
C ILE A 25 11.66 -14.36 3.79
N GLY A 26 12.20 -13.90 4.91
CA GLY A 26 12.48 -14.73 6.07
C GLY A 26 13.51 -15.87 5.86
N LYS A 27 14.36 -15.73 4.85
CA LYS A 27 15.38 -16.76 4.50
C LYS A 27 16.74 -16.11 4.26
N CYS A 28 17.78 -16.95 4.33
CA CYS A 28 19.13 -16.58 3.90
C CYS A 28 19.30 -16.90 2.41
N SER A 29 19.94 -16.02 1.67
CA SER A 29 20.32 -16.26 0.28
C SER A 29 21.71 -15.76 -0.02
N PHE A 30 22.31 -16.33 -1.04
CA PHE A 30 23.63 -15.97 -1.52
C PHE A 30 23.50 -15.01 -2.69
N GLN A 31 24.19 -13.88 -2.61
CA GLN A 31 24.24 -12.86 -3.65
C GLN A 31 25.63 -12.82 -4.29
N PHE A 32 25.66 -12.81 -5.63
CA PHE A 32 26.87 -12.50 -6.38
C PHE A 32 26.98 -10.97 -6.58
N TRP A 33 27.78 -10.34 -5.77
CA TRP A 33 27.95 -8.89 -5.74
C TRP A 33 28.17 -8.22 -7.13
N ILE A 34 28.89 -8.90 -8.05
CA ILE A 34 29.30 -8.29 -9.33
C ILE A 34 28.13 -8.18 -10.32
N PHE A 35 27.12 -9.06 -10.23
CA PHE A 35 26.04 -9.19 -11.22
C PHE A 35 24.62 -9.07 -10.65
N GLU A 36 24.48 -8.91 -9.35
CA GLU A 36 23.19 -8.89 -8.69
C GLU A 36 23.06 -7.67 -7.78
N THR A 37 21.95 -6.93 -7.92
CA THR A 37 21.58 -5.82 -7.04
C THR A 37 20.51 -6.28 -6.07
N CYS A 38 20.70 -6.04 -4.78
CA CYS A 38 19.72 -6.32 -3.75
C CYS A 38 19.05 -5.02 -3.30
N LYS A 39 17.72 -4.97 -3.35
CA LYS A 39 16.92 -3.92 -2.75
C LYS A 39 15.96 -4.54 -1.72
N ARG A 40 15.65 -3.78 -0.68
CA ARG A 40 14.75 -4.22 0.39
C ARG A 40 13.44 -3.47 0.31
N LEU A 41 12.34 -4.20 0.51
CA LEU A 41 10.99 -3.66 0.59
C LEU A 41 10.40 -4.05 1.94
N GLY A 42 10.00 -3.06 2.75
CA GLY A 42 9.36 -3.30 4.05
C GLY A 42 7.94 -3.83 3.87
N LEU A 43 7.62 -4.95 4.52
CA LEU A 43 6.29 -5.59 4.50
C LEU A 43 5.43 -5.20 5.69
N GLU A 44 5.90 -4.22 6.48
CA GLU A 44 5.25 -3.80 7.71
C GLU A 44 3.92 -3.10 7.45
N LEU A 45 3.02 -3.19 8.43
CA LEU A 45 1.80 -2.42 8.46
C LEU A 45 2.12 -0.92 8.53
N MET A 46 1.52 -0.15 7.64
CA MET A 46 1.65 1.31 7.62
C MET A 46 0.31 1.94 7.96
N THR A 47 0.33 2.90 8.88
CA THR A 47 -0.85 3.71 9.21
C THR A 47 -0.72 5.05 8.51
N ILE A 48 -1.76 5.41 7.76
CA ILE A 48 -1.82 6.67 6.98
C ILE A 48 -3.03 7.46 7.48
N SER A 49 -2.79 8.72 7.83
CA SER A 49 -3.87 9.68 8.08
C SER A 49 -4.17 10.44 6.79
N VAL A 50 -5.40 10.37 6.34
CA VAL A 50 -5.87 11.04 5.12
C VAL A 50 -6.77 12.21 5.52
N GLU A 51 -6.38 13.42 5.16
CA GLU A 51 -7.15 14.63 5.40
C GLU A 51 -7.67 15.19 4.07
N SER A 52 -8.99 15.23 3.92
CA SER A 52 -9.64 15.92 2.80
C SER A 52 -10.15 17.27 3.28
N ARG A 53 -9.44 18.35 2.93
CA ARG A 53 -9.83 19.71 3.29
C ARG A 53 -10.71 20.33 2.22
N SER A 54 -11.76 21.05 2.65
CA SER A 54 -12.67 21.77 1.75
C SER A 54 -13.30 20.90 0.67
N ALA A 55 -13.62 19.64 0.97
CA ALA A 55 -14.36 18.78 0.05
C ALA A 55 -15.83 19.23 -0.02
N GLU A 56 -16.39 19.32 -1.21
CA GLU A 56 -17.78 19.72 -1.41
C GLU A 56 -18.69 18.48 -1.42
N THR A 57 -19.75 18.53 -0.64
CA THR A 57 -20.79 17.50 -0.61
C THR A 57 -21.78 17.67 -1.75
N ALA A 58 -22.66 16.67 -1.98
CA ALA A 58 -23.70 16.72 -3.02
C ALA A 58 -24.60 17.99 -2.97
N LYS A 59 -24.73 18.62 -1.81
CA LYS A 59 -25.48 19.89 -1.63
C LYS A 59 -24.60 21.13 -1.68
N GLY A 60 -23.33 21.04 -2.08
CA GLY A 60 -22.40 22.16 -2.18
C GLY A 60 -21.87 22.69 -0.82
N VAL A 61 -22.04 21.92 0.24
CA VAL A 61 -21.49 22.28 1.56
C VAL A 61 -20.03 21.82 1.64
N ARG A 62 -19.14 22.73 2.00
CA ARG A 62 -17.72 22.42 2.20
C ARG A 62 -17.49 21.83 3.57
N ILE A 63 -16.88 20.66 3.60
CA ILE A 63 -16.50 19.95 4.82
C ILE A 63 -15.02 19.60 4.81
N SER A 64 -14.46 19.42 6.00
CA SER A 64 -13.13 18.83 6.19
C SER A 64 -13.30 17.52 6.92
N LEU A 65 -12.77 16.46 6.33
CA LEU A 65 -12.83 15.11 6.87
C LEU A 65 -11.42 14.56 7.07
N SER A 66 -11.20 13.96 8.24
CA SER A 66 -9.97 13.22 8.54
C SER A 66 -10.32 11.75 8.77
N SER A 67 -9.59 10.87 8.12
CA SER A 67 -9.71 9.43 8.26
C SER A 67 -8.34 8.79 8.47
N THR A 68 -8.30 7.64 9.10
CA THR A 68 -7.08 6.86 9.30
C THR A 68 -7.26 5.51 8.63
N ALA A 69 -6.29 5.11 7.83
CA ALA A 69 -6.28 3.84 7.13
C ALA A 69 -5.01 3.06 7.47
N GLN A 70 -5.17 1.75 7.57
CA GLN A 70 -4.06 0.82 7.76
C GLN A 70 -3.88 -0.01 6.51
N ILE A 71 -2.69 0.10 5.92
CA ILE A 71 -2.32 -0.65 4.72
C ILE A 71 -1.13 -1.55 4.98
N LYS A 72 -1.09 -2.67 4.29
CA LYS A 72 0.06 -3.57 4.25
C LYS A 72 0.32 -4.02 2.81
N ILE A 73 1.54 -4.47 2.53
CA ILE A 73 1.84 -5.11 1.26
C ILE A 73 1.17 -6.48 1.24
N LEU A 74 0.54 -6.82 0.12
CA LEU A 74 -0.11 -8.10 -0.09
C LEU A 74 0.94 -9.22 -0.06
N THR A 75 1.01 -9.91 1.08
CA THR A 75 1.87 -11.10 1.26
C THR A 75 1.11 -12.41 1.15
N GLY A 76 -0.22 -12.34 0.91
CA GLY A 76 -1.11 -13.51 0.92
C GLY A 76 -1.67 -13.84 2.30
N HIS A 77 -2.73 -14.63 2.34
CA HIS A 77 -3.33 -15.11 3.58
C HIS A 77 -2.75 -16.48 3.96
N GLY A 78 -2.13 -16.57 5.12
CA GLY A 78 -1.60 -17.81 5.70
C GLY A 78 -0.11 -18.08 5.43
N ALA A 79 0.30 -19.35 5.52
CA ALA A 79 1.70 -19.78 5.44
C ALA A 79 2.33 -19.71 4.02
N LYS A 80 1.54 -19.44 2.98
CA LYS A 80 2.02 -19.26 1.62
C LYS A 80 2.06 -17.77 1.28
N VAL A 81 3.26 -17.26 1.06
CA VAL A 81 3.48 -15.91 0.54
C VAL A 81 3.18 -15.93 -0.95
N ASP A 82 2.22 -15.11 -1.40
CA ASP A 82 1.96 -14.91 -2.83
C ASP A 82 3.07 -14.02 -3.42
N LEU A 83 4.10 -14.67 -3.95
CA LEU A 83 5.27 -14.00 -4.51
C LEU A 83 4.91 -13.06 -5.66
N ASP A 84 3.89 -13.39 -6.45
CA ASP A 84 3.41 -12.59 -7.58
C ASP A 84 2.92 -11.20 -7.11
N LYS A 85 2.23 -11.14 -5.97
CA LYS A 85 1.73 -9.88 -5.41
C LYS A 85 2.84 -9.02 -4.82
N VAL A 86 3.82 -9.65 -4.18
CA VAL A 86 5.02 -8.95 -3.70
C VAL A 86 5.86 -8.44 -4.88
N GLU A 87 5.91 -9.19 -5.97
CA GLU A 87 6.58 -8.75 -7.21
C GLU A 87 5.89 -7.55 -7.83
N LEU A 88 4.55 -7.52 -7.83
CA LEU A 88 3.76 -6.37 -8.29
C LEU A 88 4.06 -5.12 -7.47
N ALA A 89 4.04 -5.21 -6.13
CA ALA A 89 4.42 -4.10 -5.25
C ALA A 89 5.88 -3.66 -5.49
N ALA A 90 6.76 -4.62 -5.74
CA ALA A 90 8.16 -4.34 -6.04
C ALA A 90 8.34 -3.60 -7.37
N GLN A 91 7.60 -3.96 -8.42
CA GLN A 91 7.66 -3.28 -9.72
C GLN A 91 7.33 -1.79 -9.60
N HIS A 92 6.38 -1.44 -8.72
CA HIS A 92 5.97 -0.05 -8.54
C HIS A 92 6.82 0.73 -7.54
N PHE A 93 7.27 0.08 -6.45
CA PHE A 93 7.84 0.77 -5.29
C PHE A 93 9.26 0.33 -4.93
N LEU A 94 9.93 -0.45 -5.76
CA LEU A 94 11.29 -0.89 -5.50
C LEU A 94 12.27 0.29 -5.50
N GLY A 95 12.75 0.64 -4.32
CA GLY A 95 13.68 1.76 -4.13
C GLY A 95 13.05 3.05 -3.65
N TYR A 96 11.72 3.08 -3.49
CA TYR A 96 11.04 4.18 -2.82
C TYR A 96 11.24 4.08 -1.32
N SER A 97 11.35 5.24 -0.67
CA SER A 97 11.33 5.34 0.78
C SER A 97 9.92 5.06 1.31
N ARG A 98 9.83 4.71 2.59
CA ARG A 98 8.54 4.51 3.26
C ARG A 98 7.62 5.73 3.13
N ASP A 99 8.18 6.92 3.25
CA ASP A 99 7.44 8.18 3.17
C ASP A 99 6.90 8.43 1.75
N GLU A 100 7.66 8.11 0.71
CA GLU A 100 7.21 8.23 -0.68
C GLU A 100 6.05 7.27 -0.98
N ILE A 101 6.10 6.04 -0.46
CA ILE A 101 5.01 5.07 -0.55
C ILE A 101 3.76 5.60 0.16
N GLN A 102 3.92 6.11 1.39
CA GLN A 102 2.81 6.70 2.13
C GLN A 102 2.18 7.88 1.38
N HIS A 103 2.99 8.74 0.79
CA HIS A 103 2.49 9.86 -0.02
C HIS A 103 1.73 9.42 -1.27
N ALA A 104 2.21 8.38 -1.96
CA ALA A 104 1.52 7.85 -3.13
C ALA A 104 0.14 7.30 -2.75
N VAL A 105 0.07 6.46 -1.71
CA VAL A 105 -1.19 5.90 -1.23
C VAL A 105 -2.12 6.98 -0.66
N HIS A 106 -1.58 7.94 0.09
CA HIS A 106 -2.36 9.07 0.61
C HIS A 106 -3.09 9.82 -0.50
N ARG A 107 -2.41 10.13 -1.61
CA ARG A 107 -3.02 10.82 -2.75
C ARG A 107 -4.16 10.02 -3.38
N THR A 108 -3.97 8.73 -3.56
CA THR A 108 -5.01 7.83 -4.11
C THR A 108 -6.23 7.81 -3.19
N MET A 109 -6.02 7.62 -1.90
CA MET A 109 -7.10 7.60 -0.91
C MET A 109 -7.82 8.94 -0.79
N GLU A 110 -7.10 10.05 -0.80
CA GLU A 110 -7.70 11.39 -0.76
C GLU A 110 -8.61 11.63 -1.98
N GLY A 111 -8.19 11.20 -3.17
CA GLY A 111 -8.99 11.31 -4.39
C GLY A 111 -10.32 10.56 -4.28
N HIS A 112 -10.28 9.29 -3.88
CA HIS A 112 -11.49 8.48 -3.71
C HIS A 112 -12.38 8.99 -2.57
N GLN A 113 -11.76 9.42 -1.46
CA GLN A 113 -12.50 10.02 -0.35
C GLN A 113 -13.29 11.25 -0.79
N ARG A 114 -12.68 12.15 -1.56
CA ARG A 114 -13.36 13.31 -2.14
C ARG A 114 -14.47 12.92 -3.11
N GLN A 115 -14.26 11.91 -3.92
CA GLN A 115 -15.28 11.38 -4.84
C GLN A 115 -16.52 10.91 -4.07
N VAL A 116 -16.34 10.13 -3.00
CA VAL A 116 -17.45 9.64 -2.18
C VAL A 116 -18.15 10.79 -1.46
N ILE A 117 -17.40 11.76 -0.89
CA ILE A 117 -17.97 12.95 -0.26
C ILE A 117 -18.88 13.72 -1.23
N GLY A 118 -18.46 13.87 -2.50
CA GLY A 118 -19.24 14.56 -3.53
C GLY A 118 -20.58 13.88 -3.86
N THR A 119 -20.74 12.61 -3.55
CA THR A 119 -21.99 11.84 -3.79
C THR A 119 -22.96 11.82 -2.60
N LEU A 120 -22.49 12.23 -1.42
CA LEU A 120 -23.22 12.15 -0.16
C LEU A 120 -23.60 13.52 0.37
N THR A 121 -24.69 13.53 1.17
CA THR A 121 -25.07 14.72 1.94
C THR A 121 -24.36 14.73 3.30
N VAL A 122 -24.25 15.91 3.93
CA VAL A 122 -23.67 16.04 5.29
C VAL A 122 -24.42 15.20 6.29
N GLU A 123 -25.74 15.08 6.15
CA GLU A 123 -26.60 14.31 7.04
C GLU A 123 -26.32 12.80 6.96
N GLU A 124 -26.11 12.27 5.75
CA GLU A 124 -25.74 10.88 5.52
C GLU A 124 -24.35 10.58 6.06
N LEU A 125 -23.38 11.46 5.82
CA LEU A 125 -22.02 11.33 6.35
C LEU A 125 -21.99 11.30 7.89
N TYR A 126 -22.86 12.07 8.53
CA TYR A 126 -22.90 12.14 9.97
C TYR A 126 -23.63 10.96 10.60
N LYS A 127 -24.75 10.53 10.00
CA LYS A 127 -25.59 9.45 10.52
C LYS A 127 -25.01 8.06 10.26
N ASP A 128 -24.38 7.88 9.09
CA ASP A 128 -23.93 6.55 8.64
C ASP A 128 -22.46 6.55 8.20
N ARG A 129 -21.60 6.69 9.18
CA ARG A 129 -20.14 6.63 8.98
C ARG A 129 -19.67 5.27 8.48
N ALA A 130 -20.36 4.20 8.85
CA ALA A 130 -20.00 2.84 8.44
C ALA A 130 -20.20 2.65 6.94
N SER A 131 -21.33 3.09 6.39
CA SER A 131 -21.57 3.06 4.94
C SER A 131 -20.57 3.91 4.17
N PHE A 132 -20.19 5.07 4.70
CA PHE A 132 -19.14 5.90 4.09
C PHE A 132 -17.82 5.13 4.02
N SER A 133 -17.37 4.57 5.14
CA SER A 133 -16.12 3.79 5.19
C SER A 133 -16.15 2.62 4.20
N THR A 134 -17.26 1.88 4.14
CA THR A 134 -17.42 0.75 3.19
C THR A 134 -17.32 1.20 1.74
N ARG A 135 -18.00 2.28 1.36
CA ARG A 135 -17.96 2.83 -0.01
C ARG A 135 -16.55 3.30 -0.39
N VAL A 136 -15.86 3.99 0.52
CA VAL A 136 -14.45 4.41 0.29
C VAL A 136 -13.59 3.17 0.10
N LYS A 137 -13.73 2.16 0.95
CA LYS A 137 -12.99 0.90 0.86
C LYS A 137 -13.20 0.21 -0.49
N GLU A 138 -14.45 0.04 -0.92
CA GLU A 138 -14.80 -0.59 -2.19
C GLU A 138 -14.19 0.10 -3.41
N LEU A 139 -14.03 1.44 -3.37
CA LEU A 139 -13.42 2.20 -4.45
C LEU A 139 -11.89 2.18 -4.40
N VAL A 140 -11.32 2.15 -3.20
CA VAL A 140 -9.86 2.19 -3.00
C VAL A 140 -9.22 0.82 -3.16
N ASP A 141 -9.90 -0.26 -2.75
CA ASP A 141 -9.37 -1.62 -2.76
C ASP A 141 -8.80 -2.05 -4.13
N PRO A 142 -9.51 -1.88 -5.28
CA PRO A 142 -8.97 -2.30 -6.57
C PRO A 142 -7.70 -1.53 -6.96
N ASP A 143 -7.62 -0.25 -6.65
CA ASP A 143 -6.44 0.56 -6.98
C ASP A 143 -5.26 0.18 -6.08
N LEU A 144 -5.49 -0.05 -4.79
CA LEU A 144 -4.44 -0.53 -3.89
C LEU A 144 -3.96 -1.93 -4.27
N GLN A 145 -4.87 -2.83 -4.66
CA GLN A 145 -4.49 -4.17 -5.11
C GLN A 145 -3.64 -4.13 -6.38
N ASN A 146 -3.96 -3.23 -7.33
CA ASN A 146 -3.14 -3.00 -8.52
C ASN A 146 -1.74 -2.47 -8.18
N MET A 147 -1.61 -1.77 -7.06
CA MET A 147 -0.33 -1.29 -6.52
C MET A 147 0.37 -2.34 -5.63
N GLY A 148 -0.27 -3.47 -5.34
CA GLY A 148 0.25 -4.53 -4.47
C GLY A 148 0.02 -4.32 -2.98
N PHE A 149 -0.93 -3.44 -2.61
CA PHE A 149 -1.32 -3.18 -1.22
C PHE A 149 -2.69 -3.76 -0.88
N GLU A 150 -2.91 -3.99 0.41
CA GLU A 150 -4.19 -4.37 1.00
C GLU A 150 -4.58 -3.37 2.07
N LEU A 151 -5.84 -2.93 2.04
CA LEU A 151 -6.44 -2.13 3.09
C LEU A 151 -6.92 -3.05 4.21
N VAL A 152 -6.35 -2.89 5.40
CA VAL A 152 -6.70 -3.72 6.57
C VAL A 152 -7.89 -3.14 7.33
N SER A 153 -7.90 -1.82 7.54
CA SER A 153 -8.97 -1.09 8.23
C SER A 153 -8.94 0.40 7.90
#